data_f97a715e6d545a7cc517e4e90dafe7f3
#
_entry.id   f97a715e6d545a7cc517e4e90dafe7f3
#
_cell.length_a   1.000
_cell.length_b   1.000
_cell.length_c   1.000
_cell.angle_alpha   90.00
_cell.angle_beta   90.00
_cell.angle_gamma   90.00
#
_symmetry.space_group_name_H-M   'P 1'
#
loop_
_entity.id
_entity.type
_entity.pdbx_description
1 polymer ?
#
loop_
_entity_poly.entity_id
_entity_poly.type
_entity_poly.pdbx_seq_one_letter_code
_entity_poly.pdbx_strand_id
1 'polypeptide(L)'
;MRVTIPLTAAASKQALAGLAADLAFCHPDIQKIVTVDDKVIELDVARDSDDLRKQVSAVAELSIRSYRFVRDEPALWQHDALHRYAGRGALAEVVTRHTVTLGPGQYALVGPVAQLRMDLDERLRAIATAAGAEPWHLPSIEQTSDLVPATGYLSSHAQYVTFGYRLPCHFEQLQRFSLAAKEMKLERPDVADLEPTGFILEPFVCHNVYRALKGARIEAGRTITALGTCYRHEGIRFEPLLRQWEFSMREVVLVGTPAFLAEQRTRVIELTKQLARDLDLDARLEIATDPFFVSEAASKRTYQAMNSTKLELKLALDATSSTAAASFNLHGRQFTEPMQITDGQGEVLETACIGWGLERWMAAVISRHGADARNWPI
;
A
#
# COMPACT_ATOMS: atom_id res chain seq x y z
N MET A 1 8.89 27.70 4.43
CA MET A 1 7.93 28.74 4.82
C MET A 1 6.52 28.15 4.79
N ARG A 2 5.57 28.72 5.55
CA ARG A 2 4.18 28.25 5.56
C ARG A 2 3.31 28.99 4.55
N VAL A 3 2.54 28.22 3.78
CA VAL A 3 1.60 28.72 2.76
C VAL A 3 0.22 28.19 3.10
N THR A 4 -0.79 29.05 3.04
CA THR A 4 -2.21 28.70 3.22
C THR A 4 -2.93 28.94 1.90
N ILE A 5 -3.70 27.92 1.46
CA ILE A 5 -4.50 27.96 0.24
C ILE A 5 -5.95 27.64 0.63
N PRO A 6 -6.91 28.54 0.32
CA PRO A 6 -8.31 28.29 0.66
C PRO A 6 -8.90 27.16 -0.18
N LEU A 7 -9.71 26.31 0.43
CA LEU A 7 -10.54 25.33 -0.24
C LEU A 7 -11.87 25.98 -0.62
N THR A 8 -12.24 25.88 -1.90
CA THR A 8 -13.44 26.53 -2.45
C THR A 8 -14.68 25.63 -2.47
N ALA A 9 -14.51 24.35 -2.21
CA ALA A 9 -15.58 23.35 -2.24
C ALA A 9 -15.65 22.56 -0.93
N ALA A 10 -16.88 22.32 -0.43
CA ALA A 10 -17.09 21.39 0.68
C ALA A 10 -16.66 19.98 0.30
N ALA A 11 -15.94 19.29 1.19
CA ALA A 11 -15.38 17.98 0.96
C ALA A 11 -15.72 17.01 2.11
N SER A 12 -15.97 15.73 1.76
CA SER A 12 -16.14 14.65 2.73
C SER A 12 -14.83 14.32 3.43
N LYS A 13 -14.88 13.63 4.57
CA LYS A 13 -13.66 13.17 5.26
C LYS A 13 -12.78 12.32 4.36
N GLN A 14 -13.38 11.45 3.54
CA GLN A 14 -12.66 10.62 2.59
C GLN A 14 -11.99 11.47 1.50
N ALA A 15 -12.67 12.50 0.99
CA ALA A 15 -12.11 13.42 0.01
C ALA A 15 -10.91 14.21 0.56
N LEU A 16 -10.99 14.68 1.81
CA LEU A 16 -9.87 15.38 2.47
C LEU A 16 -8.66 14.45 2.69
N ALA A 17 -8.90 13.22 3.10
CA ALA A 17 -7.85 12.22 3.26
C ALA A 17 -7.18 11.88 1.90
N GLY A 18 -7.98 11.75 0.83
CA GLY A 18 -7.49 11.56 -0.53
C GLY A 18 -6.70 12.75 -1.04
N LEU A 19 -7.20 13.96 -0.81
CA LEU A 19 -6.50 15.19 -1.16
C LEU A 19 -5.14 15.29 -0.47
N ALA A 20 -5.06 15.00 0.83
CA ALA A 20 -3.78 14.96 1.53
C ALA A 20 -2.82 13.92 0.93
N ALA A 21 -3.33 12.83 0.35
CA ALA A 21 -2.53 11.85 -0.36
C ALA A 21 -2.00 12.39 -1.70
N ASP A 22 -2.86 13.04 -2.48
CA ASP A 22 -2.52 13.58 -3.81
C ASP A 22 -1.54 14.75 -3.71
N LEU A 23 -1.67 15.60 -2.68
CA LEU A 23 -0.77 16.74 -2.43
C LEU A 23 0.68 16.32 -2.18
N ALA A 24 0.94 15.10 -1.71
CA ALA A 24 2.29 14.59 -1.50
C ALA A 24 3.10 14.45 -2.80
N PHE A 25 2.43 14.47 -3.95
CA PHE A 25 3.03 14.35 -5.29
C PHE A 25 2.76 15.58 -6.17
N CYS A 26 2.22 16.65 -5.58
CA CYS A 26 1.73 17.79 -6.34
C CYS A 26 2.85 18.70 -6.85
N HIS A 27 3.83 19.02 -6.03
CA HIS A 27 4.89 19.97 -6.37
C HIS A 27 6.18 19.69 -5.59
N PRO A 28 7.39 19.79 -6.22
CA PRO A 28 8.66 19.49 -5.57
C PRO A 28 9.00 20.42 -4.40
N ASP A 29 8.50 21.64 -4.39
CA ASP A 29 8.72 22.59 -3.30
C ASP A 29 7.90 22.29 -2.03
N ILE A 30 6.94 21.35 -2.06
CA ILE A 30 6.19 20.95 -0.87
C ILE A 30 7.07 20.06 0.01
N GLN A 31 7.35 20.53 1.22
CA GLN A 31 8.17 19.81 2.21
C GLN A 31 7.32 19.08 3.23
N LYS A 32 6.13 19.62 3.56
CA LYS A 32 5.22 19.02 4.53
C LYS A 32 3.78 19.46 4.28
N ILE A 33 2.86 18.53 4.39
CA ILE A 33 1.42 18.79 4.48
C ILE A 33 1.10 18.95 5.96
N VAL A 34 0.65 20.15 6.36
CA VAL A 34 0.42 20.49 7.76
C VAL A 34 -1.04 20.26 8.13
N THR A 35 -1.95 20.83 7.34
CA THR A 35 -3.40 20.71 7.53
C THR A 35 -4.07 20.59 6.17
N VAL A 36 -5.06 19.70 6.10
CA VAL A 36 -6.05 19.64 5.03
C VAL A 36 -7.40 19.47 5.72
N ASP A 37 -8.18 20.52 5.76
CA ASP A 37 -9.54 20.52 6.27
C ASP A 37 -10.55 21.05 5.25
N ASP A 38 -11.79 21.25 5.63
CA ASP A 38 -12.87 21.71 4.75
C ASP A 38 -12.78 23.18 4.33
N LYS A 39 -11.78 23.92 4.83
CA LYS A 39 -11.60 25.36 4.57
C LYS A 39 -10.26 25.70 3.96
N VAL A 40 -9.19 25.01 4.40
CA VAL A 40 -7.84 25.40 4.05
C VAL A 40 -6.92 24.21 3.85
N ILE A 41 -5.91 24.40 3.01
CA ILE A 41 -4.73 23.57 2.86
C ILE A 41 -3.55 24.38 3.40
N GLU A 42 -2.87 23.86 4.43
CA GLU A 42 -1.63 24.44 4.95
C GLU A 42 -0.44 23.56 4.60
N LEU A 43 0.55 24.16 3.98
CA LEU A 43 1.77 23.49 3.52
C LEU A 43 3.00 24.19 4.07
N ASP A 44 4.02 23.44 4.48
CA ASP A 44 5.38 23.95 4.59
C ASP A 44 6.07 23.71 3.26
N VAL A 45 6.61 24.77 2.66
CA VAL A 45 7.21 24.77 1.33
C VAL A 45 8.63 25.36 1.35
N ALA A 46 9.49 24.89 0.45
CA ALA A 46 10.80 25.46 0.23
C ALA A 46 10.70 26.89 -0.35
N ARG A 47 9.80 27.06 -1.32
CA ARG A 47 9.54 28.33 -2.00
C ARG A 47 8.05 28.47 -2.30
N ASP A 48 7.47 29.64 -2.02
CA ASP A 48 6.12 30.02 -2.46
C ASP A 48 6.19 30.61 -3.88
N SER A 49 5.40 30.07 -4.78
CA SER A 49 5.32 30.51 -6.16
C SER A 49 3.88 30.42 -6.70
N ASP A 50 3.57 31.23 -7.71
CA ASP A 50 2.26 31.15 -8.38
C ASP A 50 2.02 29.77 -9.01
N ASP A 51 3.08 29.13 -9.51
CA ASP A 51 3.00 27.79 -10.07
C ASP A 51 2.60 26.75 -9.01
N LEU A 52 3.25 26.76 -7.84
CA LEU A 52 2.87 25.90 -6.71
C LEU A 52 1.41 26.10 -6.33
N ARG A 53 0.98 27.35 -6.13
CA ARG A 53 -0.40 27.68 -5.74
C ARG A 53 -1.41 27.20 -6.79
N LYS A 54 -1.11 27.39 -8.07
CA LYS A 54 -1.93 26.93 -9.19
C LYS A 54 -2.04 25.40 -9.22
N GLN A 55 -0.93 24.69 -9.08
CA GLN A 55 -0.92 23.23 -9.08
C GLN A 55 -1.67 22.65 -7.87
N VAL A 56 -1.46 23.18 -6.67
CA VAL A 56 -2.18 22.77 -5.46
C VAL A 56 -3.69 22.98 -5.63
N SER A 57 -4.12 24.12 -6.14
CA SER A 57 -5.55 24.39 -6.38
C SER A 57 -6.16 23.45 -7.42
N ALA A 58 -5.44 23.16 -8.51
CA ALA A 58 -5.90 22.23 -9.55
C ALA A 58 -6.00 20.79 -9.02
N VAL A 59 -5.01 20.32 -8.26
CA VAL A 59 -5.04 19.00 -7.63
C VAL A 59 -6.18 18.92 -6.61
N ALA A 60 -6.41 19.98 -5.82
CA ALA A 60 -7.49 20.00 -4.84
C ALA A 60 -8.87 19.87 -5.53
N GLU A 61 -9.11 20.60 -6.60
CA GLU A 61 -10.35 20.52 -7.36
C GLU A 61 -10.57 19.11 -7.94
N LEU A 62 -9.55 18.56 -8.60
CA LEU A 62 -9.60 17.22 -9.20
C LEU A 62 -9.81 16.12 -8.16
N SER A 63 -9.07 16.19 -7.04
CA SER A 63 -9.17 15.22 -5.97
C SER A 63 -10.56 15.23 -5.34
N ILE A 64 -11.07 16.39 -4.90
CA ILE A 64 -12.40 16.51 -4.31
C ILE A 64 -13.49 16.05 -5.28
N ARG A 65 -13.40 16.46 -6.55
CA ARG A 65 -14.33 16.03 -7.59
C ARG A 65 -14.35 14.51 -7.77
N SER A 66 -13.22 13.83 -7.62
CA SER A 66 -13.12 12.38 -7.77
C SER A 66 -13.85 11.59 -6.69
N TYR A 67 -14.13 12.22 -5.55
CA TYR A 67 -14.91 11.64 -4.43
C TYR A 67 -16.41 12.03 -4.46
N ARG A 68 -16.89 12.75 -5.47
CA ARG A 68 -18.27 13.28 -5.51
C ARG A 68 -19.35 12.22 -5.28
N PHE A 69 -19.11 10.99 -5.71
CA PHE A 69 -20.04 9.87 -5.60
C PHE A 69 -19.63 8.83 -4.56
N VAL A 70 -18.53 9.07 -3.84
CA VAL A 70 -18.11 8.22 -2.72
C VAL A 70 -18.77 8.77 -1.46
N ARG A 71 -19.58 7.94 -0.81
CA ARG A 71 -20.29 8.31 0.43
C ARG A 71 -19.54 7.74 1.63
N ASP A 72 -19.64 8.44 2.75
CA ASP A 72 -19.21 7.89 4.04
C ASP A 72 -20.26 6.86 4.48
N GLU A 73 -20.00 5.59 4.19
CA GLU A 73 -20.85 4.48 4.62
C GLU A 73 -20.47 4.04 6.05
N PRO A 74 -21.42 3.57 6.85
CA PRO A 74 -21.11 2.99 8.15
C PRO A 74 -20.21 1.76 7.98
N ALA A 75 -19.42 1.46 9.02
CA ALA A 75 -18.61 0.25 9.02
C ALA A 75 -19.50 -1.00 8.87
N LEU A 76 -19.09 -1.92 7.99
CA LEU A 76 -19.77 -3.22 7.79
C LEU A 76 -19.63 -4.13 9.01
N TRP A 77 -18.59 -3.91 9.79
CA TRP A 77 -18.31 -4.60 11.04
C TRP A 77 -17.39 -3.75 11.90
N GLN A 78 -17.57 -3.86 13.22
CA GLN A 78 -16.78 -3.17 14.22
C GLN A 78 -16.48 -4.08 15.40
N HIS A 79 -15.31 -3.93 15.98
CA HIS A 79 -14.91 -4.48 17.27
C HIS A 79 -14.29 -3.37 18.11
N ASP A 80 -14.80 -3.20 19.30
CA ASP A 80 -14.27 -2.24 20.27
C ASP A 80 -13.45 -3.02 21.30
N ALA A 81 -12.20 -2.61 21.49
CA ALA A 81 -11.30 -3.23 22.45
C ALA A 81 -11.74 -2.96 23.90
N LEU A 82 -11.40 -3.88 24.80
CA LEU A 82 -11.88 -3.85 26.17
C LEU A 82 -11.23 -2.78 27.07
N HIS A 83 -10.06 -2.27 26.68
CA HIS A 83 -9.24 -1.39 27.52
C HIS A 83 -8.83 -0.11 26.78
N ARG A 84 -8.28 0.88 27.50
CA ARG A 84 -7.75 2.13 26.92
C ARG A 84 -6.50 1.89 26.09
N TYR A 85 -6.33 2.68 25.03
CA TYR A 85 -5.09 2.74 24.24
C TYR A 85 -3.95 3.35 25.03
N ALA A 86 -2.74 2.82 24.81
CA ALA A 86 -1.49 3.52 25.12
C ALA A 86 -1.24 4.65 24.11
N GLY A 87 -1.80 4.53 22.91
CA GLY A 87 -1.85 5.55 21.87
C GLY A 87 -0.55 5.76 21.11
N ARG A 88 -0.57 6.76 20.24
CA ARG A 88 0.58 7.10 19.38
C ARG A 88 1.84 7.49 20.15
N GLY A 89 1.73 7.89 21.40
CA GLY A 89 2.89 8.15 22.27
C GLY A 89 3.73 6.90 22.49
N ALA A 90 3.10 5.76 22.78
CA ALA A 90 3.78 4.48 22.90
C ALA A 90 4.41 4.03 21.58
N LEU A 91 3.70 4.22 20.46
CA LEU A 91 4.25 3.95 19.11
C LEU A 91 5.51 4.78 18.84
N ALA A 92 5.48 6.09 19.13
CA ALA A 92 6.62 6.96 18.94
C ALA A 92 7.82 6.55 19.82
N GLU A 93 7.58 6.15 21.07
CA GLU A 93 8.60 5.66 21.98
C GLU A 93 9.27 4.38 21.44
N VAL A 94 8.48 3.40 21.01
CA VAL A 94 8.98 2.13 20.44
C VAL A 94 9.74 2.38 19.15
N VAL A 95 9.23 3.21 18.26
CA VAL A 95 9.92 3.60 17.03
C VAL A 95 11.28 4.22 17.35
N THR A 96 11.36 5.15 18.30
CA THR A 96 12.61 5.80 18.69
C THR A 96 13.64 4.80 19.23
N ARG A 97 13.21 3.79 19.99
CA ARG A 97 14.10 2.81 20.63
C ARG A 97 14.48 1.63 19.74
N HIS A 98 13.60 1.21 18.85
CA HIS A 98 13.67 -0.06 18.15
C HIS A 98 13.60 0.04 16.63
N THR A 99 13.80 1.25 16.08
CA THR A 99 14.03 1.43 14.64
C THR A 99 15.28 2.26 14.39
N VAL A 100 15.97 1.96 13.29
CA VAL A 100 17.11 2.74 12.81
C VAL A 100 16.74 3.31 11.44
N THR A 101 16.72 4.64 11.31
CA THR A 101 16.50 5.30 10.03
C THR A 101 17.75 5.15 9.16
N LEU A 102 17.60 4.52 8.00
CA LEU A 102 18.66 4.33 7.02
C LEU A 102 18.59 5.36 5.90
N GLY A 103 17.41 5.90 5.64
CA GLY A 103 17.12 6.90 4.64
C GLY A 103 15.66 7.30 4.66
N PRO A 104 15.21 8.21 3.79
CA PRO A 104 13.80 8.57 3.68
C PRO A 104 12.93 7.34 3.39
N GLY A 105 12.00 7.02 4.30
CA GLY A 105 11.11 5.87 4.17
C GLY A 105 11.76 4.49 4.34
N GLN A 106 13.02 4.43 4.80
CA GLN A 106 13.78 3.21 5.00
C GLN A 106 14.15 3.06 6.47
N TYR A 107 13.67 2.00 7.10
CA TYR A 107 13.82 1.76 8.53
C TYR A 107 14.24 0.32 8.81
N ALA A 108 15.34 0.14 9.53
CA ALA A 108 15.67 -1.16 10.10
C ALA A 108 14.89 -1.34 11.42
N LEU A 109 14.24 -2.49 11.56
CA LEU A 109 13.56 -2.90 12.79
C LEU A 109 14.54 -3.72 13.63
N VAL A 110 14.65 -3.43 14.94
CA VAL A 110 15.59 -4.12 15.80
C VAL A 110 14.92 -4.63 17.10
N GLY A 111 15.50 -5.69 17.65
CA GLY A 111 15.07 -6.25 18.93
C GLY A 111 13.60 -6.72 18.91
N PRO A 112 12.80 -6.37 19.94
CA PRO A 112 11.44 -6.88 20.08
C PRO A 112 10.51 -6.50 18.93
N VAL A 113 10.75 -5.38 18.26
CA VAL A 113 9.94 -4.97 17.10
C VAL A 113 10.20 -5.86 15.88
N ALA A 114 11.46 -6.28 15.66
CA ALA A 114 11.77 -7.26 14.63
C ALA A 114 11.12 -8.62 14.93
N GLN A 115 11.10 -9.03 16.21
CA GLN A 115 10.41 -10.24 16.65
C GLN A 115 8.89 -10.14 16.44
N LEU A 116 8.26 -9.04 16.85
CA LEU A 116 6.83 -8.77 16.62
C LEU A 116 6.43 -8.94 15.17
N ARG A 117 7.28 -8.47 14.23
CA ARG A 117 7.03 -8.64 12.80
C ARG A 117 6.97 -10.12 12.40
N MET A 118 7.90 -10.92 12.89
CA MET A 118 7.94 -12.36 12.60
C MET A 118 6.73 -13.09 13.19
N ASP A 119 6.38 -12.78 14.43
CA ASP A 119 5.25 -13.40 15.13
C ASP A 119 3.91 -13.05 14.46
N LEU A 120 3.74 -11.80 14.03
CA LEU A 120 2.55 -11.38 13.26
C LEU A 120 2.48 -12.10 11.90
N ASP A 121 3.61 -12.23 11.19
CA ASP A 121 3.61 -12.97 9.93
C ASP A 121 3.21 -14.44 10.15
N GLU A 122 3.66 -15.07 11.23
CA GLU A 122 3.26 -16.45 11.57
C GLU A 122 1.75 -16.56 11.83
N ARG A 123 1.14 -15.59 12.54
CA ARG A 123 -0.31 -15.56 12.75
C ARG A 123 -1.07 -15.41 11.45
N LEU A 124 -0.63 -14.50 10.57
CA LEU A 124 -1.24 -14.27 9.26
C LEU A 124 -1.03 -15.46 8.31
N ARG A 125 0.12 -16.11 8.37
CA ARG A 125 0.39 -17.35 7.66
C ARG A 125 -0.54 -18.49 8.11
N ALA A 126 -0.81 -18.58 9.41
CA ALA A 126 -1.77 -19.55 9.94
C ALA A 126 -3.19 -19.32 9.38
N ILE A 127 -3.64 -18.06 9.26
CA ILE A 127 -4.91 -17.72 8.60
C ILE A 127 -4.92 -18.21 7.15
N ALA A 128 -3.86 -17.90 6.40
CA ALA A 128 -3.74 -18.32 5.00
C ALA A 128 -3.78 -19.86 4.87
N THR A 129 -3.07 -20.58 5.75
CA THR A 129 -3.08 -22.05 5.80
C THR A 129 -4.47 -22.59 6.13
N ALA A 130 -5.17 -22.00 7.11
CA ALA A 130 -6.53 -22.39 7.45
C ALA A 130 -7.53 -22.14 6.31
N ALA A 131 -7.25 -21.18 5.41
CA ALA A 131 -7.98 -20.95 4.17
C ALA A 131 -7.59 -21.91 3.03
N GLY A 132 -6.65 -22.83 3.26
CA GLY A 132 -6.17 -23.79 2.26
C GLY A 132 -5.17 -23.21 1.27
N ALA A 133 -4.46 -22.13 1.62
CA ALA A 133 -3.53 -21.47 0.72
C ALA A 133 -2.22 -22.24 0.57
N GLU A 134 -1.79 -22.44 -0.67
CA GLU A 134 -0.49 -22.99 -1.03
C GLU A 134 0.60 -21.92 -0.84
N PRO A 135 1.70 -22.21 -0.11
CA PRO A 135 2.75 -21.22 0.10
C PRO A 135 3.65 -21.08 -1.14
N TRP A 136 3.84 -19.84 -1.59
CA TRP A 136 4.76 -19.50 -2.68
C TRP A 136 5.82 -18.52 -2.17
N HIS A 137 6.99 -18.55 -2.82
CA HIS A 137 8.03 -17.53 -2.71
C HIS A 137 8.17 -16.81 -4.05
N LEU A 138 8.09 -15.49 -4.04
CA LEU A 138 8.03 -14.65 -5.24
C LEU A 138 9.21 -13.66 -5.27
N PRO A 139 9.66 -13.24 -6.46
CA PRO A 139 10.62 -12.14 -6.58
C PRO A 139 9.97 -10.82 -6.18
N SER A 140 10.79 -9.83 -5.80
CA SER A 140 10.35 -8.46 -5.45
C SER A 140 10.56 -7.44 -6.58
N ILE A 141 10.84 -7.92 -7.78
CA ILE A 141 10.92 -7.10 -9.00
C ILE A 141 9.94 -7.62 -10.04
N GLU A 142 9.43 -6.73 -10.88
CA GLU A 142 8.45 -7.05 -11.89
C GLU A 142 8.84 -6.47 -13.25
N GLN A 143 8.60 -7.18 -14.34
CA GLN A 143 8.84 -6.68 -15.69
C GLN A 143 7.78 -5.66 -16.09
N THR A 144 8.21 -4.50 -16.58
CA THR A 144 7.33 -3.42 -17.02
C THR A 144 6.41 -3.84 -18.16
N SER A 145 6.90 -4.71 -19.06
CA SER A 145 6.13 -5.22 -20.20
C SER A 145 4.89 -6.01 -19.81
N ASP A 146 4.90 -6.65 -18.64
CA ASP A 146 3.76 -7.42 -18.15
C ASP A 146 2.70 -6.54 -17.45
N LEU A 147 3.12 -5.42 -16.84
CA LEU A 147 2.23 -4.48 -16.16
C LEU A 147 1.46 -3.57 -17.12
N VAL A 148 2.11 -3.08 -18.17
CA VAL A 148 1.57 -2.00 -19.00
C VAL A 148 0.35 -2.43 -19.83
N PRO A 149 0.36 -3.57 -20.54
CA PRO A 149 -0.80 -3.94 -21.33
C PRO A 149 -1.91 -4.58 -20.52
N ALA A 150 -1.59 -5.21 -19.41
CA ALA A 150 -2.52 -6.10 -18.72
C ALA A 150 -3.36 -5.42 -17.64
N THR A 151 -2.79 -4.49 -16.88
CA THR A 151 -3.42 -4.08 -15.61
C THR A 151 -3.82 -2.62 -15.56
N GLY A 152 -3.33 -1.79 -16.47
CA GLY A 152 -3.50 -0.33 -16.38
C GLY A 152 -2.89 0.27 -15.10
N TYR A 153 -2.00 -0.48 -14.42
CA TYR A 153 -1.42 -0.04 -13.15
C TYR A 153 -0.60 1.23 -13.32
N LEU A 154 0.24 1.31 -14.35
CA LEU A 154 1.08 2.48 -14.58
C LEU A 154 0.27 3.75 -14.87
N SER A 155 -0.92 3.64 -15.48
CA SER A 155 -1.80 4.79 -15.67
C SER A 155 -2.55 5.19 -14.41
N SER A 156 -2.88 4.22 -13.57
CA SER A 156 -3.72 4.44 -12.38
C SER A 156 -2.95 4.72 -11.08
N HIS A 157 -1.66 4.35 -11.02
CA HIS A 157 -0.82 4.46 -9.82
C HIS A 157 0.61 4.90 -10.15
N ALA A 158 0.78 5.72 -11.19
CA ALA A 158 2.07 6.20 -11.67
C ALA A 158 2.95 6.80 -10.56
N GLN A 159 2.34 7.46 -9.58
CA GLN A 159 3.00 8.13 -8.47
C GLN A 159 3.80 7.19 -7.54
N TYR A 160 3.48 5.90 -7.51
CA TYR A 160 4.10 4.95 -6.59
C TYR A 160 5.27 4.16 -7.18
N VAL A 161 5.42 4.19 -8.53
CA VAL A 161 6.32 3.28 -9.23
C VAL A 161 7.77 3.73 -9.12
N THR A 162 8.66 2.78 -8.82
CA THR A 162 10.11 2.96 -8.87
C THR A 162 10.68 2.07 -9.97
N PHE A 163 11.35 2.69 -10.95
CA PHE A 163 11.97 1.99 -12.06
C PHE A 163 13.42 1.62 -11.74
N GLY A 164 13.85 0.45 -12.22
CA GLY A 164 15.22 -0.02 -12.12
C GLY A 164 16.09 0.43 -13.30
N TYR A 165 17.29 0.89 -12.99
CA TYR A 165 18.32 1.25 -13.95
C TYR A 165 19.60 0.49 -13.65
N ARG A 166 20.46 0.30 -14.65
CA ARG A 166 21.78 -0.32 -14.52
C ARG A 166 22.81 0.40 -15.38
N LEU A 167 24.07 0.19 -15.08
CA LEU A 167 25.13 0.55 -16.00
C LEU A 167 25.06 -0.34 -17.25
N PRO A 168 25.29 0.22 -18.44
CA PRO A 168 25.35 -0.57 -19.67
C PRO A 168 26.41 -1.67 -19.60
N CYS A 169 26.15 -2.80 -20.27
CA CYS A 169 27.11 -3.89 -20.38
C CYS A 169 28.22 -3.54 -21.39
N HIS A 170 28.98 -2.48 -21.10
CA HIS A 170 30.09 -1.99 -21.93
C HIS A 170 31.35 -1.82 -21.07
N PHE A 171 32.39 -2.59 -21.40
CA PHE A 171 33.60 -2.69 -20.56
C PHE A 171 34.23 -1.33 -20.24
N GLU A 172 34.44 -0.48 -21.23
CA GLU A 172 35.06 0.84 -21.03
C GLU A 172 34.21 1.78 -20.15
N GLN A 173 32.88 1.71 -20.26
CA GLN A 173 31.97 2.49 -19.40
C GLN A 173 32.02 1.98 -17.96
N LEU A 174 31.98 0.66 -17.76
CA LEU A 174 32.11 0.04 -16.44
C LEU A 174 33.45 0.38 -15.81
N GLN A 175 34.54 0.36 -16.60
CA GLN A 175 35.88 0.72 -16.12
C GLN A 175 35.96 2.21 -15.71
N ARG A 176 35.44 3.11 -16.53
CA ARG A 176 35.38 4.56 -16.19
C ARG A 176 34.57 4.80 -14.91
N PHE A 177 33.40 4.18 -14.79
CA PHE A 177 32.59 4.27 -13.60
C PHE A 177 33.31 3.74 -12.36
N SER A 178 33.95 2.58 -12.47
CA SER A 178 34.70 1.98 -11.37
C SER A 178 35.87 2.87 -10.89
N LEU A 179 36.59 3.50 -11.83
CA LEU A 179 37.68 4.41 -11.51
C LEU A 179 37.16 5.68 -10.84
N ALA A 180 36.08 6.28 -11.36
CA ALA A 180 35.47 7.47 -10.76
C ALA A 180 34.93 7.20 -9.34
N ALA A 181 34.31 6.04 -9.12
CA ALA A 181 33.85 5.62 -7.80
C ALA A 181 35.02 5.39 -6.82
N LYS A 182 36.13 4.80 -7.28
CA LYS A 182 37.34 4.59 -6.48
C LYS A 182 37.96 5.91 -6.01
N GLU A 183 37.90 6.95 -6.83
CA GLU A 183 38.40 8.29 -6.50
C GLU A 183 37.41 9.10 -5.65
N MET A 184 36.29 8.50 -5.23
CA MET A 184 35.19 9.16 -4.49
C MET A 184 34.66 10.43 -5.15
N LYS A 185 34.78 10.54 -6.47
CA LYS A 185 34.25 11.66 -7.28
C LYS A 185 32.82 11.45 -7.73
N LEU A 186 32.25 10.27 -7.42
CA LEU A 186 30.93 9.87 -7.87
C LEU A 186 30.04 9.55 -6.65
N GLU A 187 29.17 10.47 -6.28
CA GLU A 187 28.14 10.25 -5.26
C GLU A 187 26.97 9.45 -5.81
N ARG A 188 26.64 9.64 -7.07
CA ARG A 188 25.62 8.90 -7.82
C ARG A 188 25.94 8.93 -9.31
N PRO A 189 25.55 7.88 -10.08
CA PRO A 189 25.71 7.92 -11.52
C PRO A 189 24.83 9.02 -12.14
N ASP A 190 25.28 9.63 -13.24
CA ASP A 190 24.41 10.43 -14.05
C ASP A 190 23.36 9.52 -14.71
N VAL A 191 22.10 9.97 -14.74
CA VAL A 191 21.02 9.20 -15.39
C VAL A 191 21.32 8.95 -16.87
N ALA A 192 22.06 9.86 -17.53
CA ALA A 192 22.50 9.71 -18.91
C ALA A 192 23.47 8.56 -19.13
N ASP A 193 24.17 8.12 -18.08
CA ASP A 193 25.10 6.99 -18.11
C ASP A 193 24.42 5.63 -17.78
N LEU A 194 23.11 5.65 -17.50
CA LEU A 194 22.35 4.47 -17.14
C LEU A 194 21.40 4.03 -18.25
N GLU A 195 21.16 2.73 -18.32
CA GLU A 195 20.10 2.16 -19.16
C GLU A 195 18.97 1.55 -18.31
N PRO A 196 17.69 1.65 -18.75
CA PRO A 196 16.58 1.02 -18.05
C PRO A 196 16.71 -0.51 -18.09
N THR A 197 16.46 -1.16 -16.96
CA THR A 197 16.48 -2.63 -16.87
C THR A 197 15.24 -3.30 -17.46
N GLY A 198 14.16 -2.55 -17.68
CA GLY A 198 12.84 -3.09 -17.98
C GLY A 198 12.12 -3.63 -16.75
N PHE A 199 12.68 -3.47 -15.54
CA PHE A 199 12.06 -3.86 -14.28
C PHE A 199 11.61 -2.65 -13.47
N ILE A 200 10.58 -2.89 -12.64
CA ILE A 200 10.19 -2.02 -11.52
C ILE A 200 10.36 -2.79 -10.22
N LEU A 201 10.46 -2.05 -9.14
CA LEU A 201 10.27 -2.60 -7.79
C LEU A 201 8.79 -2.93 -7.60
N GLU A 202 8.50 -4.13 -7.08
CA GLU A 202 7.14 -4.67 -6.99
C GLU A 202 6.25 -3.84 -6.05
N PRO A 203 5.12 -3.30 -6.50
CA PRO A 203 4.21 -2.54 -5.65
C PRO A 203 3.16 -3.40 -4.92
N PHE A 204 2.93 -4.66 -5.39
CA PHE A 204 1.98 -5.63 -4.84
C PHE A 204 2.48 -7.06 -5.05
N VAL A 205 2.29 -7.93 -4.09
CA VAL A 205 2.72 -9.34 -4.16
C VAL A 205 1.91 -10.15 -5.18
N CYS A 206 0.60 -9.88 -5.32
CA CYS A 206 -0.30 -10.66 -6.18
C CYS A 206 0.04 -10.60 -7.67
N HIS A 207 0.66 -9.53 -8.17
CA HIS A 207 1.01 -9.40 -9.58
C HIS A 207 1.93 -10.53 -10.05
N ASN A 208 2.97 -10.85 -9.27
CA ASN A 208 3.87 -11.94 -9.59
C ASN A 208 3.20 -13.32 -9.56
N VAL A 209 2.13 -13.50 -8.76
CA VAL A 209 1.31 -14.72 -8.81
C VAL A 209 0.58 -14.82 -10.16
N TYR A 210 -0.09 -13.74 -10.60
CA TYR A 210 -0.81 -13.77 -11.88
C TYR A 210 0.12 -13.98 -13.07
N ARG A 211 1.31 -13.38 -13.04
CA ARG A 211 2.35 -13.59 -14.06
C ARG A 211 2.81 -15.06 -14.11
N ALA A 212 3.04 -15.66 -12.95
CA ALA A 212 3.44 -17.07 -12.86
C ALA A 212 2.33 -18.03 -13.33
N LEU A 213 1.07 -17.60 -13.27
CA LEU A 213 -0.10 -18.37 -13.74
C LEU A 213 -0.47 -18.06 -15.20
N LYS A 214 0.29 -17.25 -15.93
CA LYS A 214 0.01 -16.91 -17.33
C LYS A 214 -0.19 -18.16 -18.19
N GLY A 215 -1.33 -18.23 -18.88
CA GLY A 215 -1.73 -19.36 -19.71
C GLY A 215 -2.18 -20.61 -18.94
N ALA A 216 -2.30 -20.54 -17.62
CA ALA A 216 -2.70 -21.69 -16.81
C ALA A 216 -4.19 -22.02 -16.98
N ARG A 217 -4.50 -23.33 -16.90
CA ARG A 217 -5.86 -23.87 -16.75
C ARG A 217 -6.05 -24.33 -15.31
N ILE A 218 -7.09 -23.82 -14.65
CA ILE A 218 -7.34 -24.02 -13.20
C ILE A 218 -8.77 -24.55 -13.03
N GLU A 219 -8.93 -25.83 -12.76
CA GLU A 219 -10.24 -26.50 -12.74
C GLU A 219 -11.08 -26.20 -11.48
N ALA A 220 -10.43 -26.11 -10.30
CA ALA A 220 -11.14 -26.05 -9.00
C ALA A 220 -10.91 -24.75 -8.22
N GLY A 221 -10.36 -23.74 -8.87
CA GLY A 221 -9.88 -22.53 -8.16
C GLY A 221 -8.56 -22.78 -7.42
N ARG A 222 -7.84 -21.70 -7.13
CA ARG A 222 -6.57 -21.75 -6.37
C ARG A 222 -6.53 -20.68 -5.31
N THR A 223 -6.00 -21.05 -4.15
CA THR A 223 -5.68 -20.16 -3.05
C THR A 223 -4.17 -20.24 -2.82
N ILE A 224 -3.47 -19.11 -2.93
CA ILE A 224 -2.02 -19.03 -2.85
C ILE A 224 -1.66 -17.99 -1.80
N THR A 225 -0.61 -18.22 -0.99
CA THR A 225 -0.10 -17.22 -0.06
C THR A 225 1.39 -16.98 -0.27
N ALA A 226 1.78 -15.71 -0.20
CA ALA A 226 3.17 -15.30 -0.22
C ALA A 226 3.40 -14.14 0.76
N LEU A 227 4.57 -14.12 1.40
CA LEU A 227 5.13 -12.93 2.02
C LEU A 227 6.02 -12.27 0.98
N GLY A 228 5.81 -11.00 0.71
CA GLY A 228 6.63 -10.22 -0.21
C GLY A 228 7.02 -8.86 0.37
N THR A 229 8.06 -8.28 -0.20
CA THR A 229 8.44 -6.90 0.02
C THR A 229 7.81 -6.06 -1.10
N CYS A 230 7.07 -5.04 -0.70
CA CYS A 230 6.44 -4.10 -1.61
C CYS A 230 7.12 -2.74 -1.54
N TYR A 231 7.17 -2.05 -2.69
CA TYR A 231 7.81 -0.75 -2.83
C TYR A 231 6.83 0.27 -3.36
N ARG A 232 6.63 1.36 -2.60
CA ARG A 232 5.81 2.48 -3.03
C ARG A 232 6.48 3.79 -2.66
N HIS A 233 6.74 4.61 -3.65
CA HIS A 233 7.18 5.97 -3.39
C HIS A 233 6.01 6.76 -2.79
N GLU A 234 6.07 7.07 -1.50
CA GLU A 234 5.00 7.75 -0.75
C GLU A 234 5.12 9.29 -0.76
N GLY A 235 5.94 9.81 -1.66
CA GLY A 235 6.23 11.25 -1.76
C GLY A 235 6.99 11.74 -0.52
N ILE A 236 6.41 12.72 0.16
CA ILE A 236 7.00 13.35 1.36
C ILE A 236 6.42 12.80 2.68
N ARG A 237 5.58 11.78 2.64
CA ARG A 237 4.78 11.33 3.79
C ARG A 237 5.32 10.08 4.47
N PHE A 238 6.64 9.95 4.58
CA PHE A 238 7.23 8.81 5.26
C PHE A 238 7.03 8.88 6.78
N GLU A 239 6.57 7.76 7.33
CA GLU A 239 6.35 7.57 8.76
C GLU A 239 6.64 6.11 9.11
N PRO A 240 7.56 5.83 10.08
CA PRO A 240 7.91 4.47 10.47
C PRO A 240 6.68 3.64 10.84
N LEU A 241 6.64 2.39 10.41
CA LEU A 241 5.56 1.41 10.59
C LEU A 241 4.22 1.77 9.93
N LEU A 242 4.04 2.97 9.41
CA LEU A 242 2.78 3.40 8.79
C LEU A 242 2.91 3.68 7.30
N ARG A 243 3.98 4.41 6.90
CA ARG A 243 4.26 4.77 5.50
C ARG A 243 5.75 4.68 5.25
N GLN A 244 6.12 3.66 4.52
CA GLN A 244 7.52 3.37 4.19
C GLN A 244 7.66 3.25 2.67
N TRP A 245 8.85 3.49 2.16
CA TRP A 245 9.15 3.21 0.77
C TRP A 245 9.13 1.71 0.50
N GLU A 246 9.65 0.95 1.48
CA GLU A 246 9.72 -0.50 1.50
C GLU A 246 8.96 -1.04 2.71
N PHE A 247 8.05 -1.98 2.51
CA PHE A 247 7.24 -2.57 3.56
C PHE A 247 6.87 -4.02 3.23
N SER A 248 6.46 -4.77 4.22
CA SER A 248 6.13 -6.19 4.08
C SER A 248 4.63 -6.40 3.95
N MET A 249 4.25 -7.20 2.96
CA MET A 249 2.87 -7.68 2.82
C MET A 249 2.84 -9.21 2.76
N ARG A 250 2.01 -9.80 3.62
CA ARG A 250 1.53 -11.15 3.36
C ARG A 250 0.25 -11.04 2.57
N GLU A 251 0.16 -11.81 1.48
CA GLU A 251 -1.06 -11.86 0.69
C GLU A 251 -1.64 -13.27 0.59
N VAL A 252 -2.96 -13.35 0.49
CA VAL A 252 -3.71 -14.50 -0.02
C VAL A 252 -4.29 -14.11 -1.36
N VAL A 253 -3.86 -14.80 -2.41
CA VAL A 253 -4.29 -14.58 -3.78
C VAL A 253 -5.23 -15.69 -4.19
N LEU A 254 -6.39 -15.31 -4.70
CA LEU A 254 -7.46 -16.22 -5.12
C LEU A 254 -7.64 -16.13 -6.63
N VAL A 255 -7.71 -17.28 -7.29
CA VAL A 255 -8.05 -17.39 -8.72
C VAL A 255 -9.12 -18.45 -8.86
N GLY A 256 -10.27 -18.13 -9.49
CA GLY A 256 -11.36 -19.09 -9.63
C GLY A 256 -12.65 -18.46 -10.14
N THR A 257 -13.75 -19.19 -9.94
CA THR A 257 -15.09 -18.70 -10.27
C THR A 257 -15.54 -17.61 -9.27
N PRO A 258 -16.50 -16.74 -9.62
CA PRO A 258 -17.05 -15.75 -8.69
C PRO A 258 -17.55 -16.36 -7.37
N ALA A 259 -18.16 -17.54 -7.43
CA ALA A 259 -18.64 -18.24 -6.24
C ALA A 259 -17.48 -18.68 -5.32
N PHE A 260 -16.43 -19.27 -5.89
CA PHE A 260 -15.22 -19.64 -5.15
C PHE A 260 -14.56 -18.40 -4.50
N LEU A 261 -14.42 -17.30 -5.24
CA LEU A 261 -13.84 -16.08 -4.71
C LEU A 261 -14.66 -15.49 -3.56
N ALA A 262 -15.99 -15.47 -3.68
CA ALA A 262 -16.88 -14.95 -2.64
C ALA A 262 -16.76 -15.76 -1.34
N GLU A 263 -16.76 -17.10 -1.45
CA GLU A 263 -16.62 -18.01 -0.32
C GLU A 263 -15.26 -17.83 0.37
N GLN A 264 -14.16 -17.92 -0.37
CA GLN A 264 -12.81 -17.84 0.18
C GLN A 264 -12.51 -16.44 0.75
N ARG A 265 -12.92 -15.37 0.06
CA ARG A 265 -12.76 -14.00 0.57
C ARG A 265 -13.50 -13.83 1.90
N THR A 266 -14.75 -14.30 2.00
CA THR A 266 -15.53 -14.22 3.25
C THR A 266 -14.85 -15.00 4.38
N ARG A 267 -14.35 -16.21 4.09
CA ARG A 267 -13.61 -17.02 5.06
C ARG A 267 -12.38 -16.31 5.61
N VAL A 268 -11.57 -15.71 4.73
CA VAL A 268 -10.35 -14.99 5.17
C VAL A 268 -10.71 -13.71 5.92
N ILE A 269 -11.78 -13.00 5.54
CA ILE A 269 -12.30 -11.84 6.30
C ILE A 269 -12.64 -12.25 7.73
N GLU A 270 -13.40 -13.34 7.93
CA GLU A 270 -13.81 -13.76 9.28
C GLU A 270 -12.62 -14.20 10.14
N LEU A 271 -11.64 -14.90 9.56
CA LEU A 271 -10.40 -15.26 10.27
C LEU A 271 -9.57 -14.01 10.63
N THR A 272 -9.53 -13.00 9.75
CA THR A 272 -8.83 -11.74 10.03
C THR A 272 -9.53 -10.93 11.13
N LYS A 273 -10.86 -10.89 11.14
CA LYS A 273 -11.64 -10.29 12.23
C LYS A 273 -11.37 -10.98 13.56
N GLN A 274 -11.25 -12.32 13.54
CA GLN A 274 -10.94 -13.09 14.75
C GLN A 274 -9.55 -12.73 15.28
N LEU A 275 -8.53 -12.60 14.42
CA LEU A 275 -7.20 -12.16 14.83
C LEU A 275 -7.24 -10.76 15.48
N ALA A 276 -8.03 -9.82 14.94
CA ALA A 276 -8.17 -8.50 15.56
C ALA A 276 -8.79 -8.57 16.95
N ARG A 277 -9.76 -9.48 17.17
CA ARG A 277 -10.34 -9.74 18.52
C ARG A 277 -9.33 -10.38 19.46
N ASP A 278 -8.60 -11.40 18.99
CA ASP A 278 -7.61 -12.13 19.81
C ASP A 278 -6.47 -11.21 20.27
N LEU A 279 -6.15 -10.21 19.44
CA LEU A 279 -5.16 -9.18 19.78
C LEU A 279 -5.78 -7.97 20.50
N ASP A 280 -7.07 -8.01 20.89
CA ASP A 280 -7.81 -6.92 21.55
C ASP A 280 -7.61 -5.56 20.85
N LEU A 281 -7.71 -5.52 19.51
CA LEU A 281 -7.55 -4.30 18.72
C LEU A 281 -8.91 -3.71 18.36
N ASP A 282 -9.10 -2.39 18.52
CA ASP A 282 -10.25 -1.73 17.91
C ASP A 282 -10.11 -1.78 16.39
N ALA A 283 -11.11 -2.35 15.75
CA ALA A 283 -11.09 -2.65 14.34
C ALA A 283 -12.41 -2.31 13.66
N ARG A 284 -12.34 -1.81 12.42
CA ARG A 284 -13.50 -1.54 11.58
C ARG A 284 -13.26 -2.08 10.18
N LEU A 285 -14.26 -2.81 9.65
CA LEU A 285 -14.28 -3.22 8.26
C LEU A 285 -15.14 -2.22 7.48
N GLU A 286 -14.55 -1.54 6.53
CA GLU A 286 -15.20 -0.47 5.76
C GLU A 286 -15.06 -0.70 4.26
N ILE A 287 -16.02 -0.17 3.48
CA ILE A 287 -15.87 -0.04 2.04
C ILE A 287 -14.79 1.01 1.77
N ALA A 288 -13.87 0.69 0.88
CA ALA A 288 -12.74 1.54 0.54
C ALA A 288 -12.57 1.70 -0.97
N THR A 289 -11.72 2.65 -1.35
CA THR A 289 -11.29 2.85 -2.74
C THR A 289 -9.77 2.94 -2.80
N ASP A 290 -9.18 2.57 -3.94
CA ASP A 290 -7.75 2.72 -4.13
C ASP A 290 -7.34 4.20 -4.29
N PRO A 291 -6.12 4.54 -3.89
CA PRO A 291 -5.55 5.87 -4.12
C PRO A 291 -5.09 6.02 -5.59
N PHE A 292 -6.05 5.95 -6.51
CA PHE A 292 -5.78 6.13 -7.93
C PHE A 292 -5.16 7.50 -8.22
N PHE A 293 -4.27 7.54 -9.22
CA PHE A 293 -3.78 8.82 -9.72
C PHE A 293 -4.94 9.71 -10.16
N VAL A 294 -4.88 10.97 -9.80
CA VAL A 294 -6.03 11.88 -9.77
C VAL A 294 -6.78 12.02 -11.10
N SER A 295 -6.10 11.93 -12.25
CA SER A 295 -6.72 12.04 -13.57
C SER A 295 -7.64 10.86 -13.93
N GLU A 296 -7.39 9.67 -13.36
CA GLU A 296 -8.12 8.43 -13.65
C GLU A 296 -9.08 8.02 -12.51
N ALA A 297 -9.08 8.79 -11.43
CA ALA A 297 -9.64 8.36 -10.16
C ALA A 297 -11.18 8.26 -10.13
N ALA A 298 -11.89 9.19 -10.78
CA ALA A 298 -13.32 9.37 -10.53
C ALA A 298 -14.20 8.15 -10.87
N SER A 299 -14.04 7.58 -12.06
CA SER A 299 -14.82 6.41 -12.49
C SER A 299 -14.46 5.15 -11.71
N LYS A 300 -13.16 4.93 -11.50
CA LYS A 300 -12.64 3.75 -10.78
C LYS A 300 -13.06 3.78 -9.31
N ARG A 301 -12.95 4.91 -8.62
CA ARG A 301 -13.43 5.06 -7.22
C ARG A 301 -14.93 4.82 -7.10
N THR A 302 -15.72 5.42 -8.01
CA THR A 302 -17.17 5.22 -8.03
C THR A 302 -17.53 3.75 -8.23
N TYR A 303 -16.87 3.06 -9.17
CA TYR A 303 -17.08 1.64 -9.41
C TYR A 303 -16.75 0.79 -8.17
N GLN A 304 -15.60 1.02 -7.54
CA GLN A 304 -15.19 0.28 -6.33
C GLN A 304 -16.16 0.50 -5.16
N ALA A 305 -16.59 1.74 -4.94
CA ALA A 305 -17.53 2.07 -3.87
C ALA A 305 -18.91 1.43 -4.09
N MET A 306 -19.46 1.55 -5.31
CA MET A 306 -20.79 1.02 -5.62
C MET A 306 -20.88 -0.50 -5.58
N ASN A 307 -19.80 -1.19 -5.96
CA ASN A 307 -19.79 -2.65 -6.05
C ASN A 307 -19.08 -3.32 -4.85
N SER A 308 -18.64 -2.56 -3.85
CA SER A 308 -17.91 -3.06 -2.67
C SER A 308 -16.76 -4.00 -3.04
N THR A 309 -16.10 -3.70 -4.18
CA THR A 309 -15.03 -4.55 -4.69
C THR A 309 -13.74 -4.43 -3.85
N LYS A 310 -13.64 -3.38 -3.05
CA LYS A 310 -12.54 -3.20 -2.09
C LYS A 310 -13.12 -2.97 -0.68
N LEU A 311 -12.67 -3.78 0.28
CA LEU A 311 -12.88 -3.57 1.70
C LEU A 311 -11.52 -3.37 2.38
N GLU A 312 -11.50 -2.56 3.44
CA GLU A 312 -10.33 -2.40 4.29
C GLU A 312 -10.66 -2.65 5.75
N LEU A 313 -9.78 -3.38 6.43
CA LEU A 313 -9.78 -3.45 7.88
C LEU A 313 -8.89 -2.32 8.40
N LYS A 314 -9.51 -1.37 9.07
CA LYS A 314 -8.82 -0.29 9.77
C LYS A 314 -8.64 -0.65 11.23
N LEU A 315 -7.41 -0.54 11.71
CA LEU A 315 -7.03 -0.72 13.10
C LEU A 315 -6.75 0.65 13.72
N ALA A 316 -7.30 0.91 14.90
CA ALA A 316 -7.10 2.17 15.59
C ALA A 316 -5.66 2.28 16.13
N LEU A 317 -5.12 3.50 16.09
CA LEU A 317 -3.84 3.88 16.69
C LEU A 317 -4.04 4.70 17.96
N ASP A 318 -5.18 5.39 18.04
CA ASP A 318 -5.68 6.14 19.20
C ASP A 318 -7.19 6.39 19.04
N ALA A 319 -7.78 7.20 19.90
CA ALA A 319 -9.22 7.51 19.87
C ALA A 319 -9.68 8.22 18.58
N THR A 320 -8.77 8.81 17.81
CA THR A 320 -9.08 9.68 16.66
C THR A 320 -8.43 9.24 15.35
N SER A 321 -7.44 8.37 15.41
CA SER A 321 -6.67 7.94 14.25
C SER A 321 -6.63 6.42 14.08
N SER A 322 -6.62 5.97 12.83
CA SER A 322 -6.55 4.56 12.45
C SER A 322 -5.69 4.37 11.20
N THR A 323 -5.29 3.13 10.94
CA THR A 323 -4.57 2.75 9.74
C THR A 323 -5.23 1.57 9.04
N ALA A 324 -5.27 1.55 7.70
CA ALA A 324 -5.72 0.40 6.93
C ALA A 324 -4.65 -0.70 6.99
N ALA A 325 -4.87 -1.72 7.81
CA ALA A 325 -3.91 -2.79 8.06
C ALA A 325 -4.15 -4.05 7.19
N ALA A 326 -5.36 -4.19 6.65
CA ALA A 326 -5.66 -5.23 5.67
C ALA A 326 -6.58 -4.69 4.57
N SER A 327 -6.45 -5.26 3.36
CA SER A 327 -7.34 -4.99 2.23
C SER A 327 -7.87 -6.30 1.66
N PHE A 328 -9.13 -6.28 1.19
CA PHE A 328 -9.83 -7.43 0.60
C PHE A 328 -10.40 -6.98 -0.74
N ASN A 329 -9.77 -7.38 -1.84
CA ASN A 329 -10.02 -6.85 -3.16
C ASN A 329 -10.65 -7.92 -4.07
N LEU A 330 -11.61 -7.52 -4.91
CA LEU A 330 -12.13 -8.29 -6.03
C LEU A 330 -11.71 -7.57 -7.31
N HIS A 331 -11.02 -8.26 -8.20
CA HIS A 331 -10.50 -7.68 -9.43
C HIS A 331 -11.32 -8.09 -10.67
N GLY A 332 -12.25 -9.05 -10.54
CA GLY A 332 -12.92 -9.65 -11.68
C GLY A 332 -11.88 -10.26 -12.62
N ARG A 333 -12.03 -10.00 -13.91
CA ARG A 333 -11.17 -10.53 -14.98
C ARG A 333 -9.96 -9.64 -15.33
N GLN A 334 -9.72 -8.55 -14.56
CA GLN A 334 -8.69 -7.57 -14.87
C GLN A 334 -7.30 -8.17 -15.10
N PHE A 335 -6.93 -9.21 -14.36
CA PHE A 335 -5.62 -9.87 -14.48
C PHE A 335 -5.69 -11.16 -15.30
N THR A 336 -6.77 -11.91 -15.19
CA THR A 336 -6.90 -13.22 -15.84
C THR A 336 -7.10 -13.14 -17.34
N GLU A 337 -7.87 -12.15 -17.81
CA GLU A 337 -8.13 -11.97 -19.24
C GLU A 337 -6.84 -11.70 -20.03
N PRO A 338 -6.00 -10.68 -19.69
CA PRO A 338 -4.75 -10.45 -20.41
C PRO A 338 -3.69 -11.54 -20.16
N MET A 339 -3.75 -12.24 -19.02
CA MET A 339 -2.84 -13.34 -18.71
C MET A 339 -3.33 -14.71 -19.22
N GLN A 340 -4.52 -14.76 -19.84
CA GLN A 340 -5.11 -15.98 -20.39
C GLN A 340 -5.25 -17.11 -19.36
N ILE A 341 -5.68 -16.78 -18.15
CA ILE A 341 -5.92 -17.75 -17.07
C ILE A 341 -7.37 -18.19 -17.16
N THR A 342 -7.59 -19.48 -17.45
CA THR A 342 -8.90 -20.06 -17.75
C THR A 342 -9.22 -21.27 -16.87
N ASP A 343 -10.47 -21.69 -16.88
CA ASP A 343 -10.89 -23.01 -16.37
C ASP A 343 -10.63 -24.15 -17.38
N GLY A 344 -11.08 -25.36 -17.05
CA GLY A 344 -10.97 -26.54 -17.90
C GLY A 344 -11.75 -26.44 -19.20
N GLN A 345 -12.78 -25.60 -19.28
CA GLN A 345 -13.63 -25.36 -20.45
C GLN A 345 -13.10 -24.21 -21.33
N GLY A 346 -12.09 -23.45 -20.86
CA GLY A 346 -11.54 -22.30 -21.54
C GLY A 346 -12.23 -20.97 -21.19
N GLU A 347 -13.12 -20.97 -20.19
CA GLU A 347 -13.73 -19.74 -19.67
C GLU A 347 -12.74 -18.96 -18.80
N VAL A 348 -12.69 -17.65 -18.99
CA VAL A 348 -11.80 -16.78 -18.24
C VAL A 348 -12.24 -16.70 -16.77
N LEU A 349 -11.35 -17.06 -15.86
CA LEU A 349 -11.55 -16.99 -14.44
C LEU A 349 -11.51 -15.55 -13.91
N GLU A 350 -11.77 -15.37 -12.64
CA GLU A 350 -11.66 -14.11 -11.93
C GLU A 350 -10.61 -14.18 -10.83
N THR A 351 -10.21 -13.02 -10.30
CA THR A 351 -9.22 -12.92 -9.22
C THR A 351 -9.72 -12.07 -8.05
N ALA A 352 -9.18 -12.40 -6.88
CA ALA A 352 -9.25 -11.59 -5.69
C ALA A 352 -7.91 -11.64 -4.94
N CYS A 353 -7.62 -10.66 -4.11
CA CYS A 353 -6.52 -10.75 -3.17
C CYS A 353 -6.88 -10.16 -1.81
N ILE A 354 -6.25 -10.70 -0.79
CA ILE A 354 -6.27 -10.19 0.57
C ILE A 354 -4.81 -9.85 0.92
N GLY A 355 -4.55 -8.58 1.28
CA GLY A 355 -3.24 -8.14 1.68
C GLY A 355 -3.22 -7.65 3.12
N TRP A 356 -2.26 -8.12 3.91
CA TRP A 356 -1.98 -7.65 5.26
C TRP A 356 -0.65 -6.93 5.29
N GLY A 357 -0.65 -5.64 5.64
CA GLY A 357 0.57 -4.84 5.84
C GLY A 357 1.13 -5.05 7.24
N LEU A 358 2.23 -5.80 7.36
CA LEU A 358 2.76 -6.23 8.67
C LEU A 358 3.08 -5.05 9.57
N GLU A 359 3.74 -4.03 9.06
CA GLU A 359 4.16 -2.86 9.82
C GLU A 359 2.96 -2.11 10.42
N ARG A 360 1.84 -2.06 9.70
CA ARG A 360 0.61 -1.41 10.19
C ARG A 360 -0.09 -2.22 11.28
N TRP A 361 -0.04 -3.56 11.21
CA TRP A 361 -0.46 -4.42 12.30
C TRP A 361 0.42 -4.22 13.54
N MET A 362 1.74 -4.15 13.37
CA MET A 362 2.68 -3.84 14.45
C MET A 362 2.36 -2.49 15.09
N ALA A 363 2.14 -1.44 14.30
CA ALA A 363 1.77 -0.12 14.79
C ALA A 363 0.50 -0.16 15.64
N ALA A 364 -0.52 -0.93 15.24
CA ALA A 364 -1.75 -1.10 15.99
C ALA A 364 -1.54 -1.85 17.30
N VAL A 365 -0.78 -2.97 17.30
CA VAL A 365 -0.44 -3.73 18.51
C VAL A 365 0.32 -2.86 19.52
N ILE A 366 1.32 -2.13 19.06
CA ILE A 366 2.12 -1.23 19.91
C ILE A 366 1.25 -0.09 20.48
N SER A 367 0.45 0.55 19.62
CA SER A 367 -0.45 1.62 20.05
C SER A 367 -1.49 1.16 21.05
N ARG A 368 -1.89 -0.10 20.98
CA ARG A 368 -2.87 -0.72 21.87
C ARG A 368 -2.26 -1.12 23.21
N HIS A 369 -1.15 -1.88 23.18
CA HIS A 369 -0.59 -2.58 24.33
C HIS A 369 0.57 -1.84 24.99
N GLY A 370 1.04 -0.74 24.41
CA GLY A 370 2.09 0.10 24.97
C GLY A 370 3.49 -0.27 24.53
N ALA A 371 4.48 0.43 25.10
CA ALA A 371 5.87 0.32 24.69
C ALA A 371 6.61 -0.89 25.30
N ASP A 372 6.04 -1.54 26.30
CA ASP A 372 6.64 -2.75 26.89
C ASP A 372 6.26 -4.00 26.09
N ALA A 373 7.23 -4.60 25.43
CA ALA A 373 7.04 -5.78 24.59
C ALA A 373 6.45 -6.98 25.33
N ARG A 374 6.60 -7.06 26.66
CA ARG A 374 6.00 -8.12 27.48
C ARG A 374 4.48 -8.08 27.53
N ASN A 375 3.89 -6.96 27.15
CA ASN A 375 2.43 -6.78 27.10
C ASN A 375 1.85 -7.11 25.71
N TRP A 376 2.67 -7.38 24.70
CA TRP A 376 2.16 -7.69 23.36
C TRP A 376 1.61 -9.13 23.33
N PRO A 377 0.35 -9.35 22.91
CA PRO A 377 -0.33 -10.64 22.97
C PRO A 377 0.07 -11.59 21.82
N ILE A 378 1.35 -11.73 21.57
CA ILE A 378 1.91 -12.51 20.45
C ILE A 378 3.00 -13.44 20.96
#